data_411074a95469933f054ee4fc4882985f
#
_entry.id   411074a95469933f054ee4fc4882985f
#
_cell.length_a   1.000
_cell.length_b   1.000
_cell.length_c   1.000
_cell.angle_alpha   90.00
_cell.angle_beta   90.00
_cell.angle_gamma   90.00
#
_symmetry.space_group_name_H-M   'P 1'
#
loop_
_entity.id
_entity.type
_entity.pdbx_description
1 polymer ?
#
loop_
_entity_poly.entity_id
_entity_poly.type
_entity_poly.pdbx_seq_one_letter_code
_entity_poly.pdbx_strand_id
1 'polypeptide(L)'
;MTSKRALLRMQRSWAVSQGLTPDTRGYLAEVAANLFRPLSARALAAFEEGGGAELKDRPSAPAKLKALHSSAALAVNFFDYWIDRDCAPLLEALGIHGSLRAPLEIEGKLPIGLTGNPPNLDVLLELNSRALIGIESKFTEWLSRKRPSRVLFKPKYFEGGVELWSRSGLPRCQSLVADLVSGKEIYRMLDVSQLLKHALGLAVNSRHAFSLYYLYFDVPCPASKTHNEELRVFGDRVGDELRFVPLTYQELFRRLSASNRADGDYLSYLESRYFSS
;
A
#
# COMPACT_ATOMS: atom_id res chain seq x y z
N MET A 1 -23.49 10.79 7.34
CA MET A 1 -23.11 9.41 6.99
C MET A 1 -21.58 9.33 6.97
N THR A 2 -20.96 8.27 7.54
CA THR A 2 -19.48 8.20 7.53
C THR A 2 -18.98 7.90 6.11
N SER A 3 -17.89 8.56 5.71
CA SER A 3 -17.28 8.44 4.38
C SER A 3 -16.93 6.99 3.99
N LYS A 4 -16.52 6.18 4.98
CA LYS A 4 -16.32 4.75 4.80
C LYS A 4 -17.59 4.03 4.34
N ARG A 5 -18.75 4.37 4.90
CA ARG A 5 -20.06 3.79 4.48
C ARG A 5 -20.45 4.23 3.06
N ALA A 6 -20.11 5.46 2.66
CA ALA A 6 -20.36 5.93 1.30
C ALA A 6 -19.52 5.15 0.29
N LEU A 7 -18.22 4.99 0.56
CA LEU A 7 -17.32 4.21 -0.29
C LEU A 7 -17.77 2.73 -0.38
N LEU A 8 -18.14 2.11 0.74
CA LEU A 8 -18.65 0.73 0.73
C LEU A 8 -19.94 0.58 -0.09
N ARG A 9 -20.81 1.58 -0.08
CA ARG A 9 -22.01 1.57 -0.94
C ARG A 9 -21.65 1.66 -2.43
N MET A 10 -20.76 2.56 -2.79
CA MET A 10 -20.27 2.68 -4.16
C MET A 10 -19.71 1.32 -4.66
N GLN A 11 -18.87 0.68 -3.85
CA GLN A 11 -18.32 -0.63 -4.18
C GLN A 11 -19.41 -1.73 -4.30
N ARG A 12 -20.44 -1.69 -3.46
CA ARG A 12 -21.58 -2.60 -3.57
C ARG A 12 -22.42 -2.33 -4.81
N SER A 13 -22.67 -1.06 -5.15
CA SER A 13 -23.41 -0.70 -6.36
C SER A 13 -22.69 -1.20 -7.60
N TRP A 14 -21.37 -1.03 -7.65
CA TRP A 14 -20.57 -1.62 -8.72
C TRP A 14 -20.72 -3.14 -8.78
N ALA A 15 -20.58 -3.85 -7.67
CA ALA A 15 -20.70 -5.31 -7.66
C ALA A 15 -22.07 -5.76 -8.19
N VAL A 16 -23.14 -5.12 -7.76
CA VAL A 16 -24.51 -5.41 -8.24
C VAL A 16 -24.65 -5.12 -9.73
N SER A 17 -24.08 -4.04 -10.26
CA SER A 17 -24.09 -3.73 -11.70
C SER A 17 -23.36 -4.78 -12.54
N GLN A 18 -22.40 -5.50 -11.92
CA GLN A 18 -21.70 -6.64 -12.54
C GLN A 18 -22.43 -7.98 -12.33
N GLY A 19 -23.65 -8.00 -11.78
CA GLY A 19 -24.38 -9.21 -11.45
C GLY A 19 -23.82 -9.99 -10.26
N LEU A 20 -22.96 -9.38 -9.46
CA LEU A 20 -22.36 -10.01 -8.28
C LEU A 20 -23.20 -9.77 -7.03
N THR A 21 -23.21 -10.74 -6.12
CA THR A 21 -23.97 -10.65 -4.86
C THR A 21 -23.01 -10.67 -3.68
N PRO A 22 -22.59 -9.51 -3.16
CA PRO A 22 -21.75 -9.44 -1.95
C PRO A 22 -22.56 -9.77 -0.69
N ASP A 23 -21.92 -10.40 0.29
CA ASP A 23 -22.51 -10.66 1.61
C ASP A 23 -22.79 -9.34 2.39
N THR A 24 -23.40 -9.46 3.57
CA THR A 24 -23.72 -8.29 4.43
C THR A 24 -22.50 -7.48 4.85
N ARG A 25 -21.30 -8.07 4.86
CA ARG A 25 -20.02 -7.42 5.19
C ARG A 25 -19.32 -6.84 3.95
N GLY A 26 -19.79 -7.16 2.73
CA GLY A 26 -19.20 -6.72 1.46
C GLY A 26 -18.13 -7.66 0.92
N TYR A 27 -18.24 -8.96 1.21
CA TYR A 27 -17.38 -9.98 0.60
C TYR A 27 -18.09 -10.65 -0.56
N LEU A 28 -17.35 -10.90 -1.63
CA LEU A 28 -17.78 -11.71 -2.76
C LEU A 28 -17.56 -13.20 -2.48
N ALA A 29 -18.25 -14.08 -3.19
CA ALA A 29 -18.08 -15.52 -3.06
C ALA A 29 -16.67 -15.98 -3.44
N GLU A 30 -16.12 -15.39 -4.52
CA GLU A 30 -14.84 -15.79 -5.09
C GLU A 30 -13.87 -14.61 -5.20
N VAL A 31 -12.56 -14.87 -5.01
CA VAL A 31 -11.49 -13.88 -5.18
C VAL A 31 -11.48 -13.34 -6.60
N ALA A 32 -11.62 -14.22 -7.61
CA ALA A 32 -11.59 -13.85 -9.03
C ALA A 32 -12.64 -12.79 -9.39
N ALA A 33 -13.81 -12.83 -8.76
CA ALA A 33 -14.88 -11.85 -9.00
C ALA A 33 -14.52 -10.43 -8.52
N ASN A 34 -13.47 -10.28 -7.72
CA ASN A 34 -12.99 -9.00 -7.19
C ASN A 34 -11.77 -8.46 -7.94
N LEU A 35 -11.32 -9.14 -8.96
CA LEU A 35 -10.09 -8.80 -9.70
C LEU A 35 -10.41 -8.55 -11.17
N PHE A 36 -9.63 -7.67 -11.82
CA PHE A 36 -9.71 -7.41 -13.25
C PHE A 36 -9.40 -8.68 -14.06
N ARG A 37 -8.42 -9.44 -13.61
CA ARG A 37 -7.99 -10.71 -14.21
C ARG A 37 -7.51 -11.66 -13.11
N PRO A 38 -7.36 -12.97 -13.41
CA PRO A 38 -6.68 -13.88 -12.49
C PRO A 38 -5.30 -13.33 -12.07
N LEU A 39 -4.91 -13.58 -10.84
CA LEU A 39 -3.58 -13.21 -10.36
C LEU A 39 -2.50 -13.78 -11.27
N SER A 40 -1.47 -13.00 -11.52
CA SER A 40 -0.24 -13.54 -12.13
C SER A 40 0.35 -14.64 -11.24
N ALA A 41 1.11 -15.56 -11.84
CA ALA A 41 1.78 -16.62 -11.07
C ALA A 41 2.69 -16.06 -9.96
N ARG A 42 3.32 -14.88 -10.20
CA ARG A 42 4.16 -14.19 -9.22
C ARG A 42 3.35 -13.65 -8.04
N ALA A 43 2.24 -12.97 -8.29
CA ALA A 43 1.37 -12.45 -7.23
C ALA A 43 0.74 -13.58 -6.42
N LEU A 44 0.31 -14.66 -7.09
CA LEU A 44 -0.23 -15.84 -6.44
C LEU A 44 0.80 -16.45 -5.46
N ALA A 45 2.03 -16.70 -5.93
CA ALA A 45 3.10 -17.24 -5.10
C ALA A 45 3.42 -16.33 -3.91
N ALA A 46 3.48 -15.00 -4.10
CA ALA A 46 3.77 -14.04 -3.04
C ALA A 46 2.71 -14.06 -1.93
N PHE A 47 1.43 -14.13 -2.27
CA PHE A 47 0.35 -14.25 -1.30
C PHE A 47 0.37 -15.61 -0.56
N GLU A 48 0.68 -16.70 -1.24
CA GLU A 48 0.81 -18.03 -0.62
C GLU A 48 1.95 -18.08 0.40
N GLU A 49 3.10 -17.52 0.07
CA GLU A 49 4.25 -17.37 0.98
C GLU A 49 3.94 -16.45 2.17
N GLY A 50 3.06 -15.46 2.01
CA GLY A 50 2.57 -14.57 3.06
C GLY A 50 1.63 -15.23 4.07
N GLY A 51 1.36 -16.54 3.92
CA GLY A 51 0.46 -17.31 4.78
C GLY A 51 -0.98 -17.40 4.26
N GLY A 52 -1.25 -16.92 3.04
CA GLY A 52 -2.47 -17.16 2.27
C GLY A 52 -3.76 -16.55 2.83
N ALA A 53 -3.68 -15.65 3.80
CA ALA A 53 -4.88 -15.02 4.39
C ALA A 53 -5.66 -14.16 3.41
N GLU A 54 -5.00 -13.70 2.37
CA GLU A 54 -5.55 -12.93 1.27
C GLU A 54 -6.37 -13.81 0.33
N LEU A 55 -5.97 -15.08 0.14
CA LEU A 55 -6.51 -16.01 -0.86
C LEU A 55 -7.50 -17.02 -0.30
N LYS A 56 -7.30 -17.44 0.96
CA LYS A 56 -8.02 -18.59 1.53
C LYS A 56 -8.93 -18.16 2.67
N ASP A 57 -10.15 -18.68 2.66
CA ASP A 57 -11.07 -18.55 3.78
C ASP A 57 -10.50 -19.24 5.02
N ARG A 58 -10.70 -18.63 6.17
CA ARG A 58 -10.38 -19.18 7.49
C ARG A 58 -11.67 -19.37 8.28
N PRO A 59 -11.71 -20.22 9.30
CA PRO A 59 -12.91 -20.40 10.11
C PRO A 59 -13.48 -19.10 10.69
N SER A 60 -12.62 -18.12 10.97
CA SER A 60 -13.01 -16.83 11.56
C SER A 60 -13.24 -15.70 10.56
N ALA A 61 -12.80 -15.84 9.29
CA ALA A 61 -12.89 -14.76 8.31
C ALA A 61 -12.72 -15.26 6.87
N PRO A 62 -13.46 -14.69 5.89
CA PRO A 62 -13.22 -14.92 4.47
C PRO A 62 -11.84 -14.43 4.05
N ALA A 63 -11.37 -14.91 2.90
CA ALA A 63 -10.19 -14.41 2.22
C ALA A 63 -10.28 -12.89 2.02
N LYS A 64 -9.22 -12.16 2.35
CA LYS A 64 -9.25 -10.69 2.34
C LYS A 64 -9.44 -10.13 0.92
N LEU A 65 -8.91 -10.79 -0.11
CA LEU A 65 -9.13 -10.38 -1.50
C LEU A 65 -10.59 -10.49 -1.96
N LYS A 66 -11.45 -11.22 -1.24
CA LYS A 66 -12.91 -11.25 -1.50
C LYS A 66 -13.62 -9.96 -1.07
N ALA A 67 -13.02 -9.16 -0.19
CA ALA A 67 -13.66 -7.94 0.31
C ALA A 67 -13.65 -6.84 -0.75
N LEU A 68 -14.81 -6.27 -1.04
CA LEU A 68 -14.96 -5.13 -1.97
C LEU A 68 -14.14 -3.90 -1.55
N HIS A 69 -13.78 -3.83 -0.28
CA HIS A 69 -13.00 -2.75 0.33
C HIS A 69 -11.56 -3.15 0.68
N SER A 70 -11.05 -4.21 0.06
CA SER A 70 -9.68 -4.69 0.27
C SER A 70 -8.66 -3.77 -0.38
N SER A 71 -7.69 -3.27 0.39
CA SER A 71 -6.53 -2.54 -0.14
C SER A 71 -5.62 -3.44 -0.96
N ALA A 72 -5.48 -4.71 -0.58
CA ALA A 72 -4.74 -5.70 -1.37
C ALA A 72 -5.39 -5.94 -2.74
N ALA A 73 -6.74 -6.04 -2.82
CA ALA A 73 -7.42 -6.15 -4.11
C ALA A 73 -7.27 -4.88 -4.95
N LEU A 74 -7.30 -3.70 -4.32
CA LEU A 74 -7.04 -2.43 -5.01
C LEU A 74 -5.61 -2.40 -5.57
N ALA A 75 -4.60 -2.75 -4.77
CA ALA A 75 -3.21 -2.82 -5.21
C ALA A 75 -3.04 -3.82 -6.36
N VAL A 76 -3.58 -5.02 -6.24
CA VAL A 76 -3.54 -6.05 -7.30
C VAL A 76 -4.17 -5.54 -8.58
N ASN A 77 -5.37 -4.96 -8.53
CA ASN A 77 -6.05 -4.44 -9.72
C ASN A 77 -5.27 -3.33 -10.43
N PHE A 78 -4.50 -2.52 -9.68
CA PHE A 78 -3.67 -1.47 -10.26
C PHE A 78 -2.30 -1.96 -10.74
N PHE A 79 -1.68 -2.94 -10.08
CA PHE A 79 -0.27 -3.25 -10.29
C PHE A 79 -0.02 -4.62 -10.93
N ASP A 80 -0.79 -5.66 -10.60
CA ASP A 80 -0.57 -7.00 -11.14
C ASP A 80 -0.72 -7.06 -12.68
N TYR A 81 -1.56 -6.17 -13.24
CA TYR A 81 -1.71 -6.01 -14.69
C TYR A 81 -0.36 -5.77 -15.40
N TRP A 82 0.59 -5.09 -14.75
CA TRP A 82 1.85 -4.65 -15.34
C TRP A 82 3.00 -5.66 -15.19
N ILE A 83 2.83 -6.77 -14.45
CA ILE A 83 3.92 -7.70 -14.14
C ILE A 83 4.62 -8.23 -15.40
N ASP A 84 3.89 -8.60 -16.44
CA ASP A 84 4.44 -9.14 -17.67
C ASP A 84 4.23 -8.19 -18.88
N ARG A 85 4.19 -6.89 -18.61
CA ARG A 85 3.95 -5.85 -19.62
C ARG A 85 4.99 -4.73 -19.54
N ASP A 86 5.00 -3.87 -20.57
CA ASP A 86 5.76 -2.62 -20.49
C ASP A 86 5.22 -1.75 -19.36
N CYS A 87 6.03 -1.56 -18.31
CA CYS A 87 5.69 -0.75 -17.17
C CYS A 87 5.93 0.76 -17.39
N ALA A 88 6.42 1.18 -18.55
CA ALA A 88 6.74 2.60 -18.78
C ALA A 88 5.54 3.53 -18.52
N PRO A 89 4.29 3.20 -18.95
CA PRO A 89 3.13 4.06 -18.65
C PRO A 89 2.83 4.16 -17.15
N LEU A 90 3.00 3.05 -16.40
CA LEU A 90 2.82 3.04 -14.95
C LEU A 90 3.88 3.88 -14.25
N LEU A 91 5.15 3.74 -14.62
CA LEU A 91 6.25 4.51 -14.04
C LEU A 91 6.07 6.01 -14.31
N GLU A 92 5.70 6.38 -15.53
CA GLU A 92 5.39 7.76 -15.89
C GLU A 92 4.23 8.33 -15.04
N ALA A 93 3.15 7.56 -14.88
CA ALA A 93 2.01 7.96 -14.05
C ALA A 93 2.38 8.12 -12.57
N LEU A 94 3.31 7.30 -12.06
CA LEU A 94 3.88 7.44 -10.72
C LEU A 94 4.89 8.60 -10.60
N GLY A 95 5.30 9.22 -11.71
CA GLY A 95 6.34 10.24 -11.73
C GLY A 95 7.75 9.67 -11.49
N ILE A 96 7.97 8.42 -11.90
CA ILE A 96 9.23 7.69 -11.78
C ILE A 96 9.95 7.71 -13.12
N HIS A 97 11.18 8.22 -13.12
CA HIS A 97 12.03 8.22 -14.33
C HIS A 97 12.90 6.97 -14.37
N GLY A 98 12.99 6.36 -15.55
CA GLY A 98 13.79 5.16 -15.77
C GLY A 98 12.96 3.96 -16.18
N SER A 99 13.54 2.78 -16.08
CA SER A 99 12.91 1.50 -16.39
C SER A 99 13.15 0.49 -15.29
N LEU A 100 12.30 -0.52 -15.19
CA LEU A 100 12.43 -1.59 -14.23
C LEU A 100 13.60 -2.51 -14.62
N ARG A 101 14.35 -2.97 -13.61
CA ARG A 101 15.38 -3.99 -13.74
C ARG A 101 14.80 -5.40 -13.79
N ALA A 102 13.73 -5.62 -13.06
CA ALA A 102 13.00 -6.88 -12.97
C ALA A 102 11.48 -6.55 -12.96
N PRO A 103 10.61 -7.51 -13.25
CA PRO A 103 9.17 -7.31 -13.04
C PRO A 103 8.88 -6.83 -11.62
N LEU A 104 7.89 -5.96 -11.48
CA LEU A 104 7.44 -5.49 -10.17
C LEU A 104 6.99 -6.68 -9.29
N GLU A 105 7.11 -6.52 -7.99
CA GLU A 105 6.73 -7.54 -7.01
C GLU A 105 5.51 -7.08 -6.24
N ILE A 106 4.47 -7.93 -6.16
CA ILE A 106 3.37 -7.80 -5.21
C ILE A 106 3.82 -8.43 -3.89
N GLU A 107 3.45 -7.84 -2.75
CA GLU A 107 3.83 -8.33 -1.42
C GLU A 107 5.37 -8.43 -1.27
N GLY A 108 6.09 -7.40 -1.72
CA GLY A 108 7.55 -7.36 -1.74
C GLY A 108 8.16 -7.37 -0.34
N LYS A 109 8.93 -8.42 -0.02
CA LYS A 109 9.55 -8.62 1.29
C LYS A 109 10.92 -7.95 1.37
N LEU A 110 11.16 -7.23 2.46
CA LEU A 110 12.42 -6.52 2.72
C LEU A 110 13.08 -7.05 4.01
N PRO A 111 13.90 -8.10 3.94
CA PRO A 111 14.60 -8.65 5.11
C PRO A 111 15.51 -7.61 5.76
N ILE A 112 15.42 -7.49 7.10
CA ILE A 112 16.22 -6.54 7.89
C ILE A 112 17.12 -7.22 8.92
N GLY A 113 17.34 -8.53 8.76
CA GLY A 113 18.18 -9.30 9.67
C GLY A 113 17.55 -9.62 11.04
N LEU A 114 16.32 -9.24 11.28
CA LEU A 114 15.58 -9.55 12.51
C LEU A 114 14.75 -10.83 12.35
N THR A 115 14.53 -11.54 13.46
CA THR A 115 13.68 -12.74 13.49
C THR A 115 12.21 -12.44 13.15
N GLY A 116 11.51 -13.43 12.58
CA GLY A 116 10.10 -13.35 12.17
C GLY A 116 9.89 -12.62 10.84
N ASN A 117 8.65 -12.25 10.55
CA ASN A 117 8.31 -11.69 9.24
C ASN A 117 9.02 -10.33 9.02
N PRO A 118 9.65 -10.16 7.86
CA PRO A 118 10.22 -8.88 7.44
C PRO A 118 9.14 -7.84 7.17
N PRO A 119 9.50 -6.55 7.04
CA PRO A 119 8.64 -5.55 6.41
C PRO A 119 8.20 -6.05 5.03
N ASN A 120 6.91 -5.89 4.74
CA ASN A 120 6.28 -6.32 3.52
C ASN A 120 5.54 -5.12 2.90
N LEU A 121 5.90 -4.78 1.67
CA LEU A 121 5.28 -3.70 0.90
C LEU A 121 4.24 -4.26 -0.04
N ASP A 122 3.12 -3.59 -0.21
CA ASP A 122 2.10 -4.02 -1.17
C ASP A 122 2.65 -4.15 -2.59
N VAL A 123 3.59 -3.23 -2.97
CA VAL A 123 4.33 -3.31 -4.24
C VAL A 123 5.78 -2.87 -4.04
N LEU A 124 6.72 -3.61 -4.65
CA LEU A 124 8.13 -3.27 -4.69
C LEU A 124 8.62 -3.19 -6.15
N LEU A 125 9.34 -2.11 -6.46
CA LEU A 125 9.95 -1.87 -7.77
C LEU A 125 11.46 -1.72 -7.60
N GLU A 126 12.25 -2.39 -8.44
CA GLU A 126 13.68 -2.15 -8.57
C GLU A 126 13.96 -1.54 -9.95
N LEU A 127 14.57 -0.35 -9.98
CA LEU A 127 14.95 0.31 -11.23
C LEU A 127 16.30 -0.20 -11.76
N ASN A 128 16.56 0.00 -13.04
CA ASN A 128 17.87 -0.26 -13.64
C ASN A 128 19.01 0.51 -12.94
N SER A 129 18.73 1.66 -12.38
CA SER A 129 19.63 2.42 -11.51
C SER A 129 19.92 1.77 -10.15
N ARG A 130 19.29 0.64 -9.85
CA ARG A 130 19.31 -0.05 -8.54
C ARG A 130 18.59 0.70 -7.42
N ALA A 131 17.86 1.77 -7.75
CA ALA A 131 16.98 2.40 -6.79
C ALA A 131 15.79 1.49 -6.46
N LEU A 132 15.42 1.41 -5.18
CA LEU A 132 14.24 0.69 -4.71
C LEU A 132 13.08 1.66 -4.48
N ILE A 133 11.90 1.26 -4.91
CA ILE A 133 10.67 2.01 -4.70
C ILE A 133 9.66 1.08 -4.04
N GLY A 134 9.33 1.40 -2.80
CA GLY A 134 8.26 0.72 -2.07
C GLY A 134 6.96 1.48 -2.20
N ILE A 135 5.86 0.77 -2.40
CA ILE A 135 4.51 1.34 -2.41
C ILE A 135 3.68 0.66 -1.32
N GLU A 136 3.15 1.48 -0.43
CA GLU A 136 2.15 1.09 0.56
C GLU A 136 0.78 1.57 0.10
N SER A 137 -0.17 0.67 -0.06
CA SER A 137 -1.51 0.90 -0.58
C SER A 137 -2.55 1.00 0.53
N LYS A 138 -3.40 2.01 0.49
CA LYS A 138 -4.50 2.18 1.45
C LYS A 138 -5.82 2.48 0.73
N PHE A 139 -6.86 1.73 1.07
CA PHE A 139 -8.20 1.95 0.55
C PHE A 139 -9.11 2.59 1.61
N THR A 140 -9.52 1.84 2.61
CA THR A 140 -10.45 2.30 3.65
C THR A 140 -9.81 2.42 5.03
N GLU A 141 -8.60 1.94 5.23
CA GLU A 141 -7.95 1.79 6.53
C GLU A 141 -7.72 3.14 7.21
N TRP A 142 -7.31 4.14 6.45
CA TRP A 142 -7.05 5.49 6.93
C TRP A 142 -8.32 6.28 7.30
N LEU A 143 -9.50 5.83 6.88
CA LEU A 143 -10.79 6.45 7.22
C LEU A 143 -11.22 6.17 8.68
N SER A 144 -10.50 5.33 9.38
CA SER A 144 -10.79 4.97 10.77
C SER A 144 -9.64 5.38 11.66
N ARG A 145 -9.94 6.09 12.76
CA ARG A 145 -8.93 6.43 13.75
C ARG A 145 -8.19 5.17 14.21
N LYS A 146 -6.88 5.25 14.20
CA LYS A 146 -6.03 4.22 14.81
C LYS A 146 -6.31 4.18 16.31
N ARG A 147 -6.55 2.99 16.84
CA ARG A 147 -6.54 2.82 18.29
C ARG A 147 -5.11 2.96 18.77
N PRO A 148 -4.85 3.69 19.86
CA PRO A 148 -3.53 3.70 20.45
C PRO A 148 -3.10 2.25 20.73
N SER A 149 -2.10 1.78 20.01
CA SER A 149 -1.50 0.47 20.32
C SER A 149 -0.53 0.68 21.48
N ARG A 150 -0.59 -0.17 22.49
CA ARG A 150 0.42 -0.19 23.56
C ARG A 150 1.81 -0.59 23.05
N VAL A 151 1.85 -1.28 21.89
CA VAL A 151 3.08 -1.77 21.27
C VAL A 151 3.10 -1.36 19.80
N LEU A 152 3.71 -0.22 19.50
CA LEU A 152 3.89 0.26 18.12
C LEU A 152 4.96 -0.55 17.37
N PHE A 153 5.99 -0.95 18.09
CA PHE A 153 7.10 -1.76 17.58
C PHE A 153 7.33 -2.97 18.48
N LYS A 154 7.59 -4.13 17.91
CA LYS A 154 7.95 -5.33 18.67
C LYS A 154 9.31 -5.13 19.36
N PRO A 155 9.57 -5.79 20.51
CA PRO A 155 10.85 -5.66 21.24
C PRO A 155 12.08 -5.89 20.37
N LYS A 156 12.02 -6.78 19.41
CA LYS A 156 13.10 -7.10 18.47
C LYS A 156 13.73 -5.90 17.76
N TYR A 157 12.99 -4.79 17.61
CA TYR A 157 13.48 -3.56 17.00
C TYR A 157 14.42 -2.75 17.92
N PHE A 158 14.50 -3.11 19.21
CA PHE A 158 15.27 -2.41 20.24
C PHE A 158 16.23 -3.32 20.98
N GLU A 159 16.32 -4.60 20.61
CA GLU A 159 17.21 -5.58 21.25
C GLU A 159 18.66 -5.11 21.18
N GLY A 160 19.40 -5.24 22.31
CA GLY A 160 20.79 -4.82 22.43
C GLY A 160 21.02 -3.31 22.39
N GLY A 161 19.96 -2.49 22.54
CA GLY A 161 20.09 -1.02 22.52
C GLY A 161 20.48 -0.46 21.14
N VAL A 162 20.29 -1.23 20.08
CA VAL A 162 20.69 -0.86 18.73
C VAL A 162 19.70 0.12 18.12
N GLU A 163 20.21 1.25 17.66
CA GLU A 163 19.45 2.23 16.89
C GLU A 163 19.39 1.84 15.40
N LEU A 164 18.50 0.92 15.06
CA LEU A 164 18.45 0.29 13.74
C LEU A 164 18.29 1.29 12.59
N TRP A 165 17.42 2.29 12.76
CA TRP A 165 17.22 3.32 11.73
C TRP A 165 18.45 4.20 11.56
N SER A 166 19.05 4.69 12.65
CA SER A 166 20.28 5.49 12.60
C SER A 166 21.42 4.72 11.90
N ARG A 167 21.61 3.45 12.24
CA ARG A 167 22.62 2.58 11.60
C ARG A 167 22.38 2.31 10.13
N SER A 168 21.12 2.42 9.70
CA SER A 168 20.72 2.29 8.30
C SER A 168 20.68 3.62 7.56
N GLY A 169 21.25 4.70 8.13
CA GLY A 169 21.29 6.03 7.50
C GLY A 169 20.01 6.86 7.68
N LEU A 170 19.17 6.53 8.66
CA LEU A 170 17.88 7.17 8.93
C LEU A 170 17.78 7.75 10.36
N PRO A 171 18.68 8.67 10.80
CA PRO A 171 18.67 9.19 12.16
C PRO A 171 17.40 10.01 12.51
N ARG A 172 16.78 10.72 11.55
CA ARG A 172 15.50 11.42 11.79
C ARG A 172 14.35 10.44 11.99
N CYS A 173 14.31 9.34 11.20
CA CYS A 173 13.37 8.25 11.43
C CYS A 173 13.57 7.62 12.82
N GLN A 174 14.82 7.44 13.28
CA GLN A 174 15.12 6.95 14.63
C GLN A 174 14.57 7.89 15.71
N SER A 175 14.77 9.21 15.55
CA SER A 175 14.20 10.22 16.46
C SER A 175 12.66 10.15 16.50
N LEU A 176 12.01 9.98 15.33
CA LEU A 176 10.56 9.84 15.25
C LEU A 176 10.08 8.55 15.93
N VAL A 177 10.81 7.43 15.80
CA VAL A 177 10.53 6.19 16.54
C VAL A 177 10.55 6.44 18.04
N ALA A 178 11.56 7.15 18.57
CA ALA A 178 11.66 7.47 19.99
C ALA A 178 10.49 8.36 20.47
N ASP A 179 10.13 9.37 19.69
CA ASP A 179 9.01 10.27 20.00
C ASP A 179 7.65 9.53 20.00
N LEU A 180 7.45 8.57 19.09
CA LEU A 180 6.25 7.71 19.06
C LEU A 180 6.20 6.76 20.27
N VAL A 181 7.32 6.12 20.60
CA VAL A 181 7.40 5.17 21.72
C VAL A 181 7.20 5.86 23.06
N SER A 182 7.73 7.07 23.23
CA SER A 182 7.54 7.88 24.45
C SER A 182 6.15 8.55 24.52
N GLY A 183 5.35 8.49 23.43
CA GLY A 183 4.06 9.18 23.35
C GLY A 183 4.16 10.69 23.18
N LYS A 184 5.33 11.23 22.91
CA LYS A 184 5.57 12.65 22.63
C LYS A 184 4.94 13.06 21.30
N GLU A 185 4.86 12.14 20.33
CA GLU A 185 4.23 12.34 19.04
C GLU A 185 3.16 11.26 18.80
N ILE A 186 2.00 11.66 18.26
CA ILE A 186 0.85 10.76 18.07
C ILE A 186 0.22 11.04 16.72
N TYR A 187 0.05 9.98 15.91
CA TYR A 187 -0.72 10.00 14.67
C TYR A 187 -2.04 9.25 14.85
N ARG A 188 -3.12 9.80 14.33
CA ARG A 188 -4.48 9.29 14.55
C ARG A 188 -5.02 8.51 13.34
N MET A 189 -4.61 8.90 12.14
CA MET A 189 -5.08 8.34 10.87
C MET A 189 -3.96 7.56 10.17
N LEU A 190 -2.76 8.10 10.14
CA LEU A 190 -1.61 7.52 9.47
C LEU A 190 -0.93 6.43 10.32
N ASP A 191 -0.59 5.29 9.71
CA ASP A 191 0.20 4.24 10.37
C ASP A 191 1.70 4.51 10.24
N VAL A 192 2.18 5.48 11.02
CA VAL A 192 3.59 5.88 10.98
C VAL A 192 4.52 4.75 11.41
N SER A 193 4.09 3.88 12.32
CA SER A 193 4.90 2.72 12.73
C SER A 193 5.12 1.74 11.58
N GLN A 194 4.13 1.57 10.71
CA GLN A 194 4.25 0.76 9.50
C GLN A 194 5.21 1.42 8.49
N LEU A 195 5.02 2.72 8.21
CA LEU A 195 5.87 3.47 7.28
C LEU A 195 7.35 3.48 7.71
N LEU A 196 7.63 3.62 9.00
CA LEU A 196 9.00 3.55 9.52
C LEU A 196 9.63 2.17 9.38
N LYS A 197 8.86 1.09 9.51
CA LYS A 197 9.34 -0.28 9.24
C LYS A 197 9.64 -0.47 7.74
N HIS A 198 8.80 0.08 6.85
CA HIS A 198 9.05 0.07 5.41
C HIS A 198 10.30 0.88 5.05
N ALA A 199 10.46 2.07 5.62
CA ALA A 199 11.66 2.88 5.43
C ALA A 199 12.93 2.13 5.85
N LEU A 200 12.91 1.46 7.02
CA LEU A 200 14.01 0.61 7.47
C LEU A 200 14.28 -0.53 6.49
N GLY A 201 13.23 -1.22 6.04
CA GLY A 201 13.35 -2.30 5.06
C GLY A 201 13.99 -1.82 3.76
N LEU A 202 13.53 -0.68 3.22
CA LEU A 202 14.10 -0.09 2.01
C LEU A 202 15.57 0.31 2.21
N ALA A 203 15.91 0.99 3.31
CA ALA A 203 17.27 1.43 3.60
C ALA A 203 18.25 0.27 3.75
N VAL A 204 17.85 -0.81 4.44
CA VAL A 204 18.70 -2.00 4.62
C VAL A 204 18.95 -2.75 3.31
N ASN A 205 17.95 -2.81 2.42
CA ASN A 205 18.04 -3.58 1.17
C ASN A 205 18.52 -2.75 -0.02
N SER A 206 18.52 -1.42 0.07
CA SER A 206 19.02 -0.55 -0.99
C SER A 206 20.46 -0.12 -0.70
N ARG A 207 21.35 -0.31 -1.67
CA ARG A 207 22.70 0.29 -1.68
C ARG A 207 22.73 1.63 -2.42
N HIS A 208 21.61 2.08 -2.91
CA HIS A 208 21.41 3.25 -3.74
C HIS A 208 20.23 4.08 -3.20
N ALA A 209 19.69 4.97 -4.01
CA ALA A 209 18.51 5.73 -3.65
C ALA A 209 17.29 4.82 -3.43
N PHE A 210 16.40 5.23 -2.54
CA PHE A 210 15.11 4.57 -2.34
C PHE A 210 14.01 5.60 -2.08
N SER A 211 12.78 5.19 -2.31
CA SER A 211 11.60 6.01 -2.09
C SER A 211 10.47 5.18 -1.52
N LEU A 212 9.65 5.79 -0.68
CA LEU A 212 8.43 5.19 -0.15
C LEU A 212 7.23 5.98 -0.65
N TYR A 213 6.42 5.35 -1.49
CA TYR A 213 5.13 5.86 -1.95
C TYR A 213 4.04 5.41 -0.98
N TYR A 214 3.24 6.37 -0.54
CA TYR A 214 2.02 6.10 0.19
C TYR A 214 0.84 6.36 -0.74
N LEU A 215 0.31 5.30 -1.33
CA LEU A 215 -0.76 5.38 -2.32
C LEU A 215 -2.10 5.14 -1.63
N TYR A 216 -2.96 6.13 -1.59
CA TYR A 216 -4.22 6.03 -0.89
C TYR A 216 -5.41 6.46 -1.77
N PHE A 217 -6.56 5.83 -1.53
CA PHE A 217 -7.79 6.23 -2.18
C PHE A 217 -8.38 7.42 -1.42
N ASP A 218 -8.37 8.60 -2.03
CA ASP A 218 -8.91 9.80 -1.39
C ASP A 218 -10.44 9.75 -1.31
N VAL A 219 -10.97 10.16 -0.17
CA VAL A 219 -12.42 10.25 0.09
C VAL A 219 -12.69 11.58 0.78
N PRO A 220 -13.33 12.56 0.11
CA PRO A 220 -13.65 13.84 0.71
C PRO A 220 -14.46 13.67 2.00
N CYS A 221 -13.84 13.99 3.14
CA CYS A 221 -14.46 13.83 4.46
C CYS A 221 -13.70 14.59 5.55
N PRO A 222 -14.30 14.80 6.74
CA PRO A 222 -13.57 15.45 7.83
C PRO A 222 -12.25 14.76 8.23
N ALA A 223 -12.15 13.45 8.04
CA ALA A 223 -10.93 12.70 8.32
C ALA A 223 -9.80 12.99 7.34
N SER A 224 -10.12 13.35 6.06
CA SER A 224 -9.10 13.66 5.03
C SER A 224 -8.22 14.83 5.46
N LYS A 225 -8.78 15.84 6.10
CA LYS A 225 -7.99 17.00 6.57
C LYS A 225 -6.92 16.57 7.57
N THR A 226 -7.29 15.75 8.55
CA THR A 226 -6.34 15.23 9.54
C THR A 226 -5.32 14.30 8.88
N HIS A 227 -5.76 13.41 7.99
CA HIS A 227 -4.89 12.48 7.29
C HIS A 227 -3.86 13.22 6.41
N ASN A 228 -4.29 14.23 5.65
CA ASN A 228 -3.39 15.00 4.79
C ASN A 228 -2.39 15.82 5.61
N GLU A 229 -2.81 16.37 6.76
CA GLU A 229 -1.88 17.04 7.68
C GLU A 229 -0.87 16.06 8.27
N GLU A 230 -1.30 14.87 8.68
CA GLU A 230 -0.39 13.83 9.19
C GLU A 230 0.60 13.34 8.13
N LEU A 231 0.18 13.25 6.84
CA LEU A 231 1.09 12.95 5.73
C LEU A 231 2.16 14.04 5.57
N ARG A 232 1.76 15.30 5.62
CA ARG A 232 2.69 16.42 5.56
C ARG A 232 3.67 16.42 6.73
N VAL A 233 3.16 16.29 7.96
CA VAL A 233 3.98 16.24 9.19
C VAL A 233 4.97 15.07 9.13
N PHE A 234 4.53 13.89 8.71
CA PHE A 234 5.42 12.74 8.55
C PHE A 234 6.53 13.04 7.53
N GLY A 235 6.19 13.59 6.36
CA GLY A 235 7.19 13.98 5.35
C GLY A 235 8.22 14.97 5.89
N ASP A 236 7.78 16.00 6.60
CA ASP A 236 8.66 16.98 7.24
C ASP A 236 9.57 16.34 8.30
N ARG A 237 9.04 15.39 9.06
CA ARG A 237 9.80 14.68 10.12
C ARG A 237 10.91 13.80 9.57
N VAL A 238 10.65 13.05 8.50
CA VAL A 238 11.66 12.18 7.88
C VAL A 238 12.60 12.94 6.96
N GLY A 239 12.16 14.06 6.37
CA GLY A 239 12.98 14.95 5.55
C GLY A 239 13.69 14.21 4.42
N ASP A 240 14.94 14.59 4.15
CA ASP A 240 15.71 14.09 3.01
C ASP A 240 16.23 12.65 3.19
N GLU A 241 16.10 12.06 4.39
CA GLU A 241 16.50 10.67 4.64
C GLU A 241 15.61 9.67 3.89
N LEU A 242 14.35 10.03 3.70
CA LEU A 242 13.36 9.22 3.02
C LEU A 242 12.62 10.07 1.99
N ARG A 243 12.80 9.77 0.72
CA ARG A 243 11.91 10.32 -0.30
C ARG A 243 10.51 9.73 -0.10
N PHE A 244 9.71 10.41 0.73
CA PHE A 244 8.31 10.04 0.98
C PHE A 244 7.39 10.73 -0.04
N VAL A 245 6.57 9.94 -0.74
CA VAL A 245 5.70 10.44 -1.83
C VAL A 245 4.26 10.02 -1.54
N PRO A 246 3.44 10.87 -0.91
CA PRO A 246 2.01 10.65 -0.86
C PRO A 246 1.39 10.90 -2.24
N LEU A 247 0.57 9.94 -2.71
CA LEU A 247 -0.12 10.01 -3.99
C LEU A 247 -1.52 9.40 -3.85
N THR A 248 -2.52 9.99 -4.50
CA THR A 248 -3.86 9.40 -4.51
C THR A 248 -4.05 8.44 -5.68
N TYR A 249 -4.89 7.43 -5.50
CA TYR A 249 -5.31 6.53 -6.59
C TYR A 249 -6.03 7.30 -7.70
N GLN A 250 -6.77 8.37 -7.34
CA GLN A 250 -7.42 9.26 -8.30
C GLN A 250 -6.41 9.94 -9.22
N GLU A 251 -5.34 10.46 -8.65
CA GLU A 251 -4.31 11.12 -9.45
C GLU A 251 -3.50 10.11 -10.29
N LEU A 252 -3.17 8.95 -9.72
CA LEU A 252 -2.53 7.86 -10.47
C LEU A 252 -3.40 7.44 -11.66
N PHE A 253 -4.69 7.20 -11.45
CA PHE A 253 -5.62 6.81 -12.51
C PHE A 253 -5.73 7.91 -13.58
N ARG A 254 -5.87 9.17 -13.18
CA ARG A 254 -5.92 10.32 -14.10
C ARG A 254 -4.70 10.37 -15.00
N ARG A 255 -3.50 10.16 -14.44
CA ARG A 255 -2.25 10.16 -15.21
C ARG A 255 -2.14 8.96 -16.15
N LEU A 256 -2.53 7.77 -15.69
CA LEU A 256 -2.57 6.55 -16.51
C LEU A 256 -3.52 6.72 -17.71
N SER A 257 -4.71 7.23 -17.48
CA SER A 257 -5.72 7.45 -18.52
C SER A 257 -5.28 8.50 -19.53
N ALA A 258 -4.60 9.56 -19.08
CA ALA A 258 -4.10 10.62 -19.96
C ALA A 258 -2.97 10.17 -20.91
N SER A 259 -2.24 9.10 -20.54
CA SER A 259 -1.12 8.60 -21.35
C SER A 259 -1.58 7.91 -22.65
N ASN A 260 -2.82 7.45 -22.74
CA ASN A 260 -3.37 6.63 -23.84
C ASN A 260 -2.51 5.40 -24.22
N ARG A 261 -1.68 4.92 -23.30
CA ARG A 261 -0.75 3.80 -23.52
C ARG A 261 -1.12 2.53 -22.73
N ALA A 262 -2.08 2.64 -21.83
CA ALA A 262 -2.67 1.50 -21.13
C ALA A 262 -3.86 0.94 -21.94
N ASP A 263 -4.12 -0.34 -21.74
CA ASP A 263 -5.23 -1.06 -22.37
C ASP A 263 -6.58 -0.45 -21.97
N GLY A 264 -7.48 -0.27 -22.97
CA GLY A 264 -8.78 0.37 -22.77
C GLY A 264 -9.71 -0.42 -21.86
N ASP A 265 -9.70 -1.75 -21.91
CA ASP A 265 -10.54 -2.60 -21.06
C ASP A 265 -10.07 -2.51 -19.60
N TYR A 266 -8.74 -2.47 -19.39
CA TYR A 266 -8.15 -2.27 -18.08
C TYR A 266 -8.55 -0.91 -17.47
N LEU A 267 -8.41 0.17 -18.23
CA LEU A 267 -8.79 1.50 -17.77
C LEU A 267 -10.30 1.59 -17.49
N SER A 268 -11.13 1.03 -18.37
CA SER A 268 -12.59 1.00 -18.20
C SER A 268 -13.01 0.21 -16.96
N TYR A 269 -12.34 -0.90 -16.67
CA TYR A 269 -12.56 -1.65 -15.42
C TYR A 269 -12.21 -0.82 -14.20
N LEU A 270 -11.03 -0.21 -14.15
CA LEU A 270 -10.62 0.63 -13.02
C LEU A 270 -11.59 1.80 -12.81
N GLU A 271 -11.98 2.47 -13.90
CA GLU A 271 -12.93 3.58 -13.86
C GLU A 271 -14.27 3.14 -13.29
N SER A 272 -14.89 2.12 -13.89
CA SER A 272 -16.20 1.63 -13.47
C SER A 272 -16.21 1.15 -12.03
N ARG A 273 -15.11 0.50 -11.59
CA ARG A 273 -15.03 -0.08 -10.28
C ARG A 273 -14.72 0.93 -9.16
N TYR A 274 -13.82 1.87 -9.40
CA TYR A 274 -13.27 2.69 -8.33
C TYR A 274 -13.63 4.17 -8.44
N PHE A 275 -13.94 4.68 -9.64
CA PHE A 275 -14.07 6.11 -9.87
C PHE A 275 -15.44 6.55 -10.40
N SER A 276 -16.26 5.64 -10.92
CA SER A 276 -17.64 5.95 -11.28
C SER A 276 -18.52 6.08 -10.04
N SER A 277 -19.21 7.21 -9.92
CA SER A 277 -20.15 7.55 -8.82
C SER A 277 -21.56 7.04 -9.10
#